data_64024d15e9a26751f52f567b205627f3
#
_entry.id   64024d15e9a26751f52f567b205627f3
#
_cell.length_a   1.000
_cell.length_b   1.000
_cell.length_c   1.000
_cell.angle_alpha   90.00
_cell.angle_beta   90.00
_cell.angle_gamma   90.00
#
_symmetry.space_group_name_H-M   'P 1'
#
loop_
_entity.id
_entity.type
_entity.pdbx_description
1 polymer ?
#
loop_
_entity_poly.entity_id
_entity_poly.type
_entity_poly.pdbx_seq_one_letter_code
_entity_poly.pdbx_strand_id
1 'polypeptide(L)'
;MAIAVRRAAPEAHVPRLHGMPAEQQCPDNFQCHENEGTSRKLASESEHEWGGSTRFTYSLLRSKPFVEFVVRLTGIEFLLVDAMNVGGGLHLTQSGGSLRVHADFNRLTARYQLDRRVNVFLYLNEDWTERHGGSLELWDRFMTTRKQSIPPLLNRLVIFASSDFSYHGHPQPWANRAHPRRSLAMYLYTNGGRPSSEVDGDPSCAVYNCIPVRLNTHSTLWQSSPDIVSPLDRRKLFEAEAAAARDF
;
A
#
# COMPACT_ATOMS: atom_id res chain seq x y z
N MET A 1 -13.06 -4.09 2.84
CA MET A 1 -13.30 -3.54 4.19
C MET A 1 -11.97 -3.10 4.76
N ALA A 2 -11.84 -1.89 5.29
CA ALA A 2 -10.64 -1.41 5.97
C ALA A 2 -10.98 -1.07 7.41
N ILE A 3 -10.14 -1.51 8.33
CA ILE A 3 -10.32 -1.25 9.77
C ILE A 3 -9.08 -0.51 10.26
N ALA A 4 -9.29 0.63 10.91
CA ALA A 4 -8.25 1.37 11.58
C ALA A 4 -8.37 1.14 13.09
N VAL A 5 -7.38 0.48 13.68
CA VAL A 5 -7.32 0.21 15.12
C VAL A 5 -6.43 1.26 15.80
N ARG A 6 -6.90 1.87 16.87
CA ARG A 6 -6.11 2.81 17.67
C ARG A 6 -5.45 2.08 18.85
N ARG A 7 -4.17 2.37 19.05
CA ARG A 7 -3.26 1.90 20.11
C ARG A 7 -2.74 0.46 19.94
N ALA A 8 -1.52 0.37 19.47
CA ALA A 8 -0.65 -0.77 19.71
C ALA A 8 0.82 -0.32 19.66
N ALA A 9 1.54 -0.64 20.70
CA ALA A 9 2.99 -0.65 20.85
C ALA A 9 3.68 0.62 21.40
N PRO A 10 4.78 0.39 22.20
CA PRO A 10 5.65 1.43 22.71
C PRO A 10 6.45 2.10 21.58
N GLU A 11 6.99 3.27 21.88
CA GLU A 11 7.77 4.09 20.95
C GLU A 11 8.80 3.30 20.15
N ALA A 12 8.55 3.12 18.87
CA ALA A 12 9.52 2.52 17.96
C ALA A 12 10.62 3.56 17.68
N HIS A 13 11.85 3.24 18.05
CA HIS A 13 12.99 4.07 17.73
C HIS A 13 13.22 4.03 16.20
N VAL A 14 12.76 5.08 15.53
CA VAL A 14 13.04 5.29 14.11
C VAL A 14 14.35 6.07 14.01
N PRO A 15 15.34 5.63 13.19
CA PRO A 15 16.57 6.37 13.02
C PRO A 15 16.31 7.83 12.66
N ARG A 16 16.92 8.76 13.35
CA ARG A 16 16.85 10.19 13.00
C ARG A 16 17.74 10.42 11.77
N LEU A 17 17.10 10.63 10.62
CA LEU A 17 17.81 11.07 9.41
C LEU A 17 18.03 12.57 9.51
N HIS A 18 19.06 13.01 10.23
CA HIS A 18 19.46 14.40 10.31
C HIS A 18 20.39 14.76 9.14
N GLY A 19 20.05 15.80 8.41
CA GLY A 19 20.99 16.56 7.62
C GLY A 19 21.26 16.12 6.18
N MET A 20 20.38 15.34 5.56
CA MET A 20 20.54 15.03 4.13
C MET A 20 19.99 16.15 3.24
N PRO A 21 20.75 16.64 2.26
CA PRO A 21 20.24 17.57 1.25
C PRO A 21 19.10 16.91 0.46
N ALA A 22 18.11 17.71 0.06
CA ALA A 22 16.86 17.24 -0.56
C ALA A 22 17.04 16.57 -1.93
N GLU A 23 18.23 16.46 -2.47
CA GLU A 23 18.45 16.11 -3.87
C GLU A 23 19.35 14.90 -4.13
N GLN A 24 19.99 14.29 -3.14
CA GLN A 24 20.91 13.19 -3.49
C GLN A 24 21.15 12.19 -2.36
N GLN A 25 21.16 10.97 -2.78
CA GLN A 25 21.63 9.72 -2.17
C GLN A 25 20.59 8.96 -1.39
N CYS A 26 20.21 7.83 -2.01
CA CYS A 26 19.56 6.75 -1.33
C CYS A 26 20.51 6.27 -0.22
N PRO A 27 20.11 6.28 1.06
CA PRO A 27 20.93 5.71 2.13
C PRO A 27 21.21 4.22 1.82
N ASP A 28 22.40 3.72 2.16
CA ASP A 28 22.84 2.35 1.84
C ASP A 28 21.88 1.26 2.31
N ASN A 29 21.12 1.54 3.36
CA ASN A 29 20.13 0.63 3.94
C ASN A 29 18.68 0.86 3.46
N PHE A 30 18.47 1.66 2.39
CA PHE A 30 17.17 1.91 1.81
C PHE A 30 17.17 1.71 0.30
N GLN A 31 16.06 1.21 -0.22
CA GLN A 31 15.74 1.25 -1.64
C GLN A 31 14.97 2.52 -1.93
N CYS A 32 15.47 3.32 -2.87
CA CYS A 32 14.80 4.54 -3.29
C CYS A 32 13.84 4.26 -4.45
N HIS A 33 12.61 4.70 -4.30
CA HIS A 33 11.58 4.54 -5.30
C HIS A 33 11.21 5.90 -5.88
N GLU A 34 11.66 6.13 -7.11
CA GLU A 34 11.28 7.26 -7.96
C GLU A 34 10.78 6.71 -9.29
N ASN A 35 9.49 6.77 -9.52
CA ASN A 35 8.87 6.37 -10.78
C ASN A 35 7.59 7.19 -11.02
N GLU A 36 6.89 6.94 -12.11
CA GLU A 36 5.66 7.68 -12.46
C GLU A 36 4.56 7.63 -11.39
N GLY A 37 4.54 6.60 -10.54
CA GLY A 37 3.53 6.41 -9.48
C GLY A 37 4.00 6.77 -8.07
N THR A 38 5.31 6.85 -7.84
CA THR A 38 5.91 6.98 -6.52
C THR A 38 6.99 8.05 -6.55
N SER A 39 6.93 9.00 -5.64
CA SER A 39 7.97 10.00 -5.51
C SER A 39 8.51 10.07 -4.08
N ARG A 40 9.82 10.23 -3.95
CA ARG A 40 10.55 10.43 -2.68
C ARG A 40 10.23 9.38 -1.61
N LYS A 41 10.00 8.14 -2.04
CA LYS A 41 9.78 7.00 -1.15
C LYS A 41 11.08 6.23 -0.94
N LEU A 42 11.38 5.94 0.30
CA LEU A 42 12.44 5.06 0.73
C LEU A 42 11.82 3.82 1.37
N ALA A 43 12.36 2.65 1.10
CA ALA A 43 11.93 1.40 1.72
C ALA A 43 13.14 0.59 2.19
N SER A 44 13.00 -0.05 3.35
CA SER A 44 13.97 -1.02 3.86
C SER A 44 13.23 -2.31 4.21
N GLU A 45 13.56 -3.37 3.49
CA GLU A 45 12.99 -4.72 3.67
C GLU A 45 13.84 -5.56 4.63
N SER A 46 15.09 -5.15 4.88
CA SER A 46 16.07 -5.87 5.67
C SER A 46 15.92 -5.60 7.16
N GLU A 47 15.42 -6.58 7.90
CA GLU A 47 15.26 -6.48 9.37
C GLU A 47 16.59 -6.26 10.10
N HIS A 48 17.73 -6.66 9.51
CA HIS A 48 19.05 -6.49 10.11
C HIS A 48 19.45 -5.02 10.23
N GLU A 49 18.89 -4.17 9.38
CA GLU A 49 19.19 -2.73 9.33
C GLU A 49 18.28 -1.92 10.27
N TRP A 50 17.25 -2.53 10.84
CA TRP A 50 16.30 -1.83 11.69
C TRP A 50 16.74 -1.80 13.16
N GLY A 51 16.35 -0.75 13.86
CA GLY A 51 16.50 -0.66 15.31
C GLY A 51 15.75 -1.76 16.06
N GLY A 52 16.20 -2.08 17.28
CA GLY A 52 15.64 -3.17 18.08
C GLY A 52 14.12 -3.06 18.31
N SER A 53 13.62 -1.86 18.60
CA SER A 53 12.18 -1.62 18.80
C SER A 53 11.37 -1.85 17.52
N THR A 54 11.92 -1.46 16.36
CA THR A 54 11.26 -1.69 15.05
C THR A 54 11.16 -3.19 14.75
N ARG A 55 12.27 -3.93 14.94
CA ARG A 55 12.28 -5.40 14.78
C ARG A 55 11.31 -6.07 15.74
N PHE A 56 11.31 -5.67 17.00
CA PHE A 56 10.38 -6.22 17.99
C PHE A 56 8.91 -5.96 17.58
N THR A 57 8.57 -4.73 17.21
CA THR A 57 7.22 -4.38 16.75
C THR A 57 6.82 -5.21 15.52
N TYR A 58 7.74 -5.35 14.57
CA TYR A 58 7.46 -6.13 13.36
C TYR A 58 7.31 -7.62 13.66
N SER A 59 8.07 -8.17 14.60
CA SER A 59 7.91 -9.56 15.06
C SER A 59 6.55 -9.80 15.71
N LEU A 60 6.01 -8.81 16.43
CA LEU A 60 4.64 -8.90 16.97
C LEU A 60 3.58 -8.96 15.86
N LEU A 61 3.72 -8.14 14.81
CA LEU A 61 2.81 -8.16 13.66
C LEU A 61 2.87 -9.49 12.89
N ARG A 62 4.01 -10.17 12.92
CA ARG A 62 4.21 -11.50 12.29
C ARG A 62 3.87 -12.67 13.21
N SER A 63 3.54 -12.39 14.45
CA SER A 63 3.25 -13.44 15.42
C SER A 63 1.96 -14.19 15.11
N LYS A 64 1.91 -15.46 15.49
CA LYS A 64 0.72 -16.31 15.32
C LYS A 64 -0.55 -15.66 15.90
N PRO A 65 -0.55 -15.10 17.13
CA PRO A 65 -1.74 -14.44 17.67
C PRO A 65 -2.23 -13.25 16.81
N PHE A 66 -1.32 -12.48 16.23
CA PHE A 66 -1.71 -11.37 15.36
C PHE A 66 -2.29 -11.87 14.04
N VAL A 67 -1.68 -12.87 13.41
CA VAL A 67 -2.19 -13.46 12.17
C VAL A 67 -3.57 -14.09 12.39
N GLU A 68 -3.77 -14.81 13.49
CA GLU A 68 -5.08 -15.36 13.86
C GLU A 68 -6.14 -14.25 14.09
N PHE A 69 -5.74 -13.13 14.68
CA PHE A 69 -6.61 -11.96 14.78
C PHE A 69 -7.02 -11.46 13.39
N VAL A 70 -6.07 -11.34 12.45
CA VAL A 70 -6.37 -10.91 11.08
C VAL A 70 -7.26 -11.92 10.35
N VAL A 71 -7.04 -13.23 10.52
CA VAL A 71 -7.91 -14.29 10.00
C VAL A 71 -9.35 -14.10 10.49
N ARG A 72 -9.55 -13.91 11.79
CA ARG A 72 -10.90 -13.69 12.35
C ARG A 72 -11.54 -12.40 11.86
N LEU A 73 -10.73 -11.37 11.67
CA LEU A 73 -11.18 -10.06 11.22
C LEU A 73 -11.64 -10.06 9.75
N THR A 74 -10.91 -10.78 8.89
CA THR A 74 -11.12 -10.78 7.44
C THR A 74 -11.93 -11.96 6.93
N GLY A 75 -11.99 -13.04 7.70
CA GLY A 75 -12.55 -14.32 7.27
C GLY A 75 -11.67 -15.05 6.23
N ILE A 76 -10.46 -14.57 5.98
CA ILE A 76 -9.52 -15.19 5.05
C ILE A 76 -8.68 -16.21 5.83
N GLU A 77 -8.90 -17.47 5.57
CA GLU A 77 -8.18 -18.55 6.22
C GLU A 77 -6.79 -18.78 5.63
N PHE A 78 -5.92 -19.50 6.37
CA PHE A 78 -4.58 -19.90 5.95
C PHE A 78 -3.67 -18.75 5.53
N LEU A 79 -3.80 -17.60 6.19
CA LEU A 79 -2.93 -16.46 5.96
C LEU A 79 -1.48 -16.80 6.33
N LEU A 80 -0.57 -16.51 5.41
CA LEU A 80 0.87 -16.71 5.52
C LEU A 80 1.58 -15.35 5.59
N VAL A 81 2.62 -15.28 6.40
CA VAL A 81 3.52 -14.11 6.48
C VAL A 81 4.62 -14.27 5.43
N ASP A 82 4.93 -13.20 4.72
CA ASP A 82 6.11 -13.17 3.85
C ASP A 82 7.40 -13.09 4.70
N ALA A 83 8.21 -14.12 4.62
CA ALA A 83 9.48 -14.18 5.33
C ALA A 83 10.56 -13.24 4.72
N MET A 84 10.38 -12.86 3.45
CA MET A 84 11.33 -12.02 2.71
C MET A 84 10.97 -10.54 2.72
N ASN A 85 9.80 -10.18 3.24
CA ASN A 85 9.27 -8.81 3.30
C ASN A 85 9.18 -8.10 1.94
N VAL A 86 8.95 -8.83 0.85
CA VAL A 86 8.97 -8.26 -0.50
C VAL A 86 7.99 -7.11 -0.62
N GLY A 87 8.51 -5.91 -0.87
CA GLY A 87 7.76 -4.66 -0.94
C GLY A 87 7.24 -4.16 0.42
N GLY A 88 7.52 -4.87 1.51
CA GLY A 88 7.11 -4.54 2.88
C GLY A 88 8.21 -3.83 3.69
N GLY A 89 8.16 -3.97 5.00
CA GLY A 89 9.15 -3.43 5.92
C GLY A 89 8.93 -1.98 6.31
N LEU A 90 10.03 -1.24 6.51
CA LEU A 90 9.99 0.16 6.90
C LEU A 90 9.88 1.06 5.67
N HIS A 91 8.83 1.83 5.59
CA HIS A 91 8.60 2.80 4.52
C HIS A 91 8.70 4.23 5.05
N LEU A 92 9.44 5.05 4.32
CA LEU A 92 9.57 6.48 4.55
C LEU A 92 9.17 7.23 3.29
N THR A 93 8.39 8.31 3.44
CA THR A 93 8.13 9.25 2.34
C THR A 93 8.62 10.62 2.78
N GLN A 94 9.57 11.17 2.04
CA GLN A 94 10.15 12.49 2.32
C GLN A 94 9.17 13.61 1.99
N SER A 95 9.48 14.82 2.44
CA SER A 95 8.68 16.01 2.13
C SER A 95 8.55 16.23 0.61
N GLY A 96 7.34 16.48 0.15
CA GLY A 96 6.98 16.57 -1.26
C GLY A 96 6.65 15.21 -1.90
N GLY A 97 6.95 14.10 -1.21
CA GLY A 97 6.70 12.76 -1.74
C GLY A 97 5.23 12.34 -1.66
N SER A 98 4.85 11.50 -2.59
CA SER A 98 3.49 10.96 -2.71
C SER A 98 3.51 9.56 -3.29
N LEU A 99 2.38 8.88 -3.18
CA LEU A 99 2.12 7.60 -3.83
C LEU A 99 0.77 7.70 -4.51
N ARG A 100 0.76 7.57 -5.83
CA ARG A 100 -0.47 7.60 -6.62
C ARG A 100 -1.42 6.49 -6.22
N VAL A 101 -2.69 6.71 -6.49
CA VAL A 101 -3.71 5.67 -6.30
C VAL A 101 -3.45 4.54 -7.28
N HIS A 102 -3.31 3.33 -6.76
CA HIS A 102 -2.97 2.11 -7.50
C HIS A 102 -3.60 0.90 -6.82
N ALA A 103 -3.64 -0.21 -7.47
CA ALA A 103 -3.76 -1.52 -6.83
C ALA A 103 -2.38 -2.15 -6.75
N ASP A 104 -2.13 -2.88 -5.66
CA ASP A 104 -0.88 -3.59 -5.47
C ASP A 104 -0.75 -4.80 -6.40
N PHE A 105 0.49 -5.30 -6.57
CA PHE A 105 0.66 -6.63 -7.13
C PHE A 105 -0.10 -7.64 -6.26
N ASN A 106 -0.83 -8.50 -6.91
CA ASN A 106 -1.73 -9.46 -6.26
C ASN A 106 -1.11 -10.85 -6.08
N ARG A 107 0.04 -11.10 -6.69
CA ARG A 107 0.73 -12.39 -6.66
C ARG A 107 2.23 -12.22 -6.48
N LEU A 108 2.79 -12.94 -5.52
CA LEU A 108 4.23 -13.05 -5.34
C LEU A 108 4.74 -14.17 -6.25
N THR A 109 5.12 -13.80 -7.49
CA THR A 109 5.28 -14.74 -8.60
C THR A 109 6.65 -15.39 -8.68
N ALA A 110 7.71 -14.69 -8.30
CA ALA A 110 9.07 -15.10 -8.69
C ALA A 110 9.50 -16.44 -8.07
N ARG A 111 8.98 -16.83 -6.91
CA ARG A 111 9.44 -18.03 -6.20
C ARG A 111 8.33 -18.83 -5.53
N TYR A 112 7.25 -18.20 -5.09
CA TYR A 112 6.30 -18.82 -4.16
C TYR A 112 4.87 -18.93 -4.71
N GLN A 113 4.53 -18.22 -5.77
CA GLN A 113 3.19 -18.17 -6.36
C GLN A 113 2.06 -17.94 -5.33
N LEU A 114 2.34 -17.10 -4.33
CA LEU A 114 1.40 -16.78 -3.27
C LEU A 114 0.50 -15.62 -3.69
N ASP A 115 -0.78 -15.73 -3.38
CA ASP A 115 -1.75 -14.65 -3.59
C ASP A 115 -1.68 -13.65 -2.42
N ARG A 116 -1.43 -12.36 -2.72
CA ARG A 116 -1.46 -11.29 -1.71
C ARG A 116 -2.91 -11.00 -1.34
N ARG A 117 -3.24 -11.13 -0.06
CA ARG A 117 -4.61 -11.06 0.42
C ARG A 117 -4.90 -9.89 1.35
N VAL A 118 -3.93 -9.50 2.17
CA VAL A 118 -4.13 -8.47 3.19
C VAL A 118 -2.93 -7.55 3.26
N ASN A 119 -3.19 -6.26 3.30
CA ASN A 119 -2.23 -5.21 3.63
C ASN A 119 -2.40 -4.81 5.10
N VAL A 120 -1.28 -4.70 5.79
CA VAL A 120 -1.19 -4.26 7.18
C VAL A 120 -0.21 -3.11 7.26
N PHE A 121 -0.66 -1.92 7.69
CA PHE A 121 0.17 -0.74 7.88
C PHE A 121 0.10 -0.26 9.31
N LEU A 122 1.24 -0.14 9.98
CA LEU A 122 1.37 0.55 11.25
C LEU A 122 2.04 1.89 11.03
N TYR A 123 1.33 2.99 11.32
CA TYR A 123 1.85 4.34 11.16
C TYR A 123 2.61 4.82 12.39
N LEU A 124 3.70 5.58 12.14
CA LEU A 124 4.68 5.99 13.14
C LEU A 124 4.90 7.52 13.11
N ASN A 125 3.87 8.31 12.82
CA ASN A 125 4.00 9.76 12.68
C ASN A 125 3.41 10.46 13.90
N GLU A 126 4.31 11.08 14.67
CA GLU A 126 3.95 12.00 15.76
C GLU A 126 3.42 13.32 15.19
N ASP A 127 2.64 14.02 15.98
CA ASP A 127 2.17 15.40 15.72
C ASP A 127 1.58 15.63 14.31
N TRP A 128 0.99 14.58 13.71
CA TRP A 128 0.36 14.70 12.41
C TRP A 128 -0.85 15.63 12.46
N THR A 129 -0.94 16.51 11.46
CA THR A 129 -2.11 17.35 11.19
C THR A 129 -2.51 17.24 9.73
N GLU A 130 -3.72 17.65 9.39
CA GLU A 130 -4.20 17.63 7.99
C GLU A 130 -3.29 18.40 7.03
N ARG A 131 -2.63 19.45 7.52
CA ARG A 131 -1.65 20.23 6.74
C ARG A 131 -0.48 19.39 6.23
N HIS A 132 -0.15 18.32 6.93
CA HIS A 132 0.96 17.44 6.55
C HIS A 132 0.61 16.56 5.35
N GLY A 133 -0.67 16.37 5.02
CA GLY A 133 -1.09 15.48 3.96
C GLY A 133 -0.75 14.02 4.22
N GLY A 134 -0.53 13.25 3.17
CA GLY A 134 -0.07 11.85 3.26
C GLY A 134 -1.08 10.88 3.88
N SER A 135 -2.36 11.25 4.00
CA SER A 135 -3.42 10.31 4.41
C SER A 135 -3.54 9.17 3.40
N LEU A 136 -3.72 7.96 3.92
CA LEU A 136 -4.04 6.82 3.07
C LEU A 136 -5.47 6.98 2.54
N GLU A 137 -5.59 6.99 1.23
CA GLU A 137 -6.87 7.00 0.55
C GLU A 137 -7.22 5.60 0.05
N LEU A 138 -8.48 5.20 0.26
CA LEU A 138 -9.06 3.99 -0.31
C LEU A 138 -10.17 4.41 -1.27
N TRP A 139 -10.14 3.84 -2.46
CA TRP A 139 -11.04 4.19 -3.56
C TRP A 139 -11.96 3.03 -3.91
N ASP A 140 -13.05 3.32 -4.62
CA ASP A 140 -13.92 2.28 -5.15
C ASP A 140 -13.23 1.49 -6.28
N ARG A 141 -13.85 0.35 -6.66
CA ARG A 141 -13.28 -0.53 -7.69
C ARG A 141 -13.15 0.13 -9.07
N PHE A 142 -13.75 1.27 -9.30
CA PHE A 142 -13.70 2.01 -10.56
C PHE A 142 -12.77 3.23 -10.48
N MET A 143 -12.12 3.46 -9.34
CA MET A 143 -11.32 4.65 -9.06
C MET A 143 -12.06 5.98 -9.29
N THR A 144 -13.38 6.00 -9.14
CA THR A 144 -14.20 7.18 -9.34
C THR A 144 -14.47 7.95 -8.06
N THR A 145 -14.52 7.25 -6.93
CA THR A 145 -14.89 7.84 -5.65
C THR A 145 -13.95 7.39 -4.54
N ARG A 146 -13.37 8.35 -3.84
CA ARG A 146 -12.64 8.06 -2.59
C ARG A 146 -13.62 7.64 -1.50
N LYS A 147 -13.48 6.42 -1.01
CA LYS A 147 -14.35 5.85 0.05
C LYS A 147 -13.86 6.17 1.45
N GLN A 148 -12.54 6.25 1.64
CA GLN A 148 -11.93 6.53 2.93
C GLN A 148 -10.71 7.41 2.77
N SER A 149 -10.46 8.26 3.78
CA SER A 149 -9.21 8.98 3.97
C SER A 149 -8.75 8.75 5.41
N ILE A 150 -7.63 8.06 5.57
CA ILE A 150 -7.14 7.58 6.86
C ILE A 150 -5.86 8.33 7.21
N PRO A 151 -5.89 9.23 8.22
CA PRO A 151 -4.71 9.94 8.70
C PRO A 151 -3.63 8.96 9.19
N PRO A 152 -2.35 9.16 8.83
CA PRO A 152 -1.26 8.27 9.22
C PRO A 152 -0.72 8.57 10.64
N LEU A 153 -1.58 8.54 11.65
CA LEU A 153 -1.24 8.89 13.03
C LEU A 153 -0.33 7.84 13.68
N LEU A 154 0.49 8.29 14.63
CA LEU A 154 1.27 7.39 15.48
C LEU A 154 0.40 6.27 16.08
N ASN A 155 0.91 5.05 16.06
CA ASN A 155 0.24 3.84 16.57
C ASN A 155 -1.11 3.52 15.90
N ARG A 156 -1.38 4.07 14.73
CA ARG A 156 -2.55 3.67 13.95
C ARG A 156 -2.21 2.46 13.10
N LEU A 157 -2.89 1.36 13.38
CA LEU A 157 -2.87 0.15 12.58
C LEU A 157 -4.01 0.21 11.55
N VAL A 158 -3.70 -0.05 10.29
CA VAL A 158 -4.67 -0.16 9.20
C VAL A 158 -4.54 -1.50 8.54
N ILE A 159 -5.66 -2.19 8.40
CA ILE A 159 -5.75 -3.52 7.76
C ILE A 159 -6.81 -3.43 6.67
N PHE A 160 -6.47 -3.84 5.46
CA PHE A 160 -7.42 -3.91 4.35
C PHE A 160 -7.12 -5.06 3.41
N ALA A 161 -8.16 -5.62 2.80
CA ALA A 161 -8.04 -6.70 1.83
C ALA A 161 -7.40 -6.21 0.53
N SER A 162 -6.56 -7.04 -0.07
CA SER A 162 -5.92 -6.80 -1.35
C SER A 162 -6.61 -7.60 -2.45
N SER A 163 -6.98 -6.91 -3.53
CA SER A 163 -7.52 -7.47 -4.76
C SER A 163 -7.06 -6.64 -5.94
N ASP A 164 -7.36 -7.04 -7.16
CA ASP A 164 -7.05 -6.26 -8.37
C ASP A 164 -7.76 -4.89 -8.40
N PHE A 165 -8.75 -4.73 -7.52
CA PHE A 165 -9.59 -3.53 -7.40
C PHE A 165 -9.42 -2.78 -6.08
N SER A 166 -8.49 -3.17 -5.22
CA SER A 166 -8.21 -2.52 -3.93
C SER A 166 -7.38 -1.27 -4.13
N TYR A 167 -7.94 -0.28 -4.84
CA TYR A 167 -7.24 0.96 -5.17
C TYR A 167 -6.99 1.80 -3.94
N HIS A 168 -5.72 2.14 -3.73
CA HIS A 168 -5.27 2.92 -2.60
C HIS A 168 -4.00 3.72 -2.92
N GLY A 169 -3.69 4.68 -2.06
CA GLY A 169 -2.50 5.51 -2.19
C GLY A 169 -2.50 6.65 -1.18
N HIS A 170 -1.54 7.55 -1.30
CA HIS A 170 -1.53 8.84 -0.64
C HIS A 170 -1.11 9.92 -1.64
N PRO A 171 -2.03 10.28 -2.56
CA PRO A 171 -1.73 11.17 -3.68
C PRO A 171 -1.43 12.62 -3.23
N GLN A 172 -1.95 13.03 -2.07
CA GLN A 172 -1.61 14.30 -1.49
C GLN A 172 -0.17 14.26 -0.97
N PRO A 173 0.74 15.13 -1.47
CA PRO A 173 2.13 15.13 -1.05
C PRO A 173 2.31 15.34 0.45
N TRP A 174 3.30 14.68 1.02
CA TRP A 174 3.70 14.87 2.40
C TRP A 174 4.36 16.24 2.59
N ALA A 175 3.76 17.13 3.37
CA ALA A 175 4.20 18.52 3.51
C ALA A 175 5.10 18.77 4.73
N ASN A 176 5.26 17.80 5.65
CA ASN A 176 6.12 17.97 6.81
C ASN A 176 7.60 17.91 6.41
N ARG A 177 8.33 19.02 6.58
CA ARG A 177 9.75 19.12 6.25
C ARG A 177 10.66 18.62 7.37
N ALA A 178 10.18 18.57 8.61
CA ALA A 178 10.98 18.16 9.76
C ALA A 178 11.11 16.64 9.85
N HIS A 179 10.05 15.91 9.46
CA HIS A 179 10.00 14.47 9.60
C HIS A 179 9.39 13.81 8.35
N PRO A 180 9.96 12.70 7.86
CA PRO A 180 9.34 11.91 6.81
C PRO A 180 8.05 11.24 7.31
N ARG A 181 7.14 10.91 6.40
CA ARG A 181 6.02 10.03 6.69
C ARG A 181 6.53 8.61 6.87
N ARG A 182 6.18 7.98 7.97
CA ARG A 182 6.73 6.70 8.42
C ARG A 182 5.64 5.66 8.56
N SER A 183 5.90 4.45 8.09
CA SER A 183 5.04 3.30 8.35
C SER A 183 5.84 1.99 8.33
N LEU A 184 5.39 1.02 9.12
CA LEU A 184 5.74 -0.39 8.91
C LEU A 184 4.65 -1.00 8.04
N ALA A 185 5.06 -1.68 6.97
CA ALA A 185 4.18 -2.35 6.04
C ALA A 185 4.43 -3.85 6.07
N MET A 186 3.36 -4.64 6.16
CA MET A 186 3.40 -6.09 6.10
C MET A 186 2.26 -6.59 5.22
N TYR A 187 2.52 -7.67 4.50
CA TYR A 187 1.55 -8.31 3.63
C TYR A 187 1.32 -9.74 4.05
N LEU A 188 0.06 -10.15 3.97
CA LEU A 188 -0.32 -11.53 4.23
C LEU A 188 -0.85 -12.17 2.95
N TYR A 189 -0.49 -13.42 2.77
CA TYR A 189 -0.69 -14.17 1.55
C TYR A 189 -1.49 -15.44 1.82
N THR A 190 -2.03 -16.03 0.75
CA THR A 190 -2.52 -17.43 0.75
C THR A 190 -1.86 -18.21 -0.38
N ASN A 191 -1.77 -19.53 -0.21
CA ASN A 191 -1.34 -20.41 -1.29
C ASN A 191 -2.55 -20.78 -2.15
N GLY A 192 -2.90 -19.86 -3.09
CA GLY A 192 -4.13 -19.97 -3.87
C GLY A 192 -5.39 -19.58 -3.09
N GLY A 193 -6.55 -19.90 -3.63
CA GLY A 193 -7.85 -19.66 -3.00
C GLY A 193 -8.35 -18.22 -3.08
N ARG A 194 -7.78 -17.38 -3.97
CA ARG A 194 -8.33 -16.07 -4.26
C ARG A 194 -9.64 -16.21 -5.02
N PRO A 195 -10.75 -15.58 -4.56
CA PRO A 195 -12.01 -15.60 -5.28
C PRO A 195 -11.88 -14.96 -6.67
N SER A 196 -12.56 -15.50 -7.66
CA SER A 196 -12.60 -14.95 -9.03
C SER A 196 -13.13 -13.51 -9.06
N SER A 197 -14.01 -13.14 -8.13
CA SER A 197 -14.53 -11.77 -7.99
C SER A 197 -13.48 -10.73 -7.57
N GLU A 198 -12.32 -11.17 -7.11
CA GLU A 198 -11.17 -10.34 -6.72
C GLU A 198 -10.12 -10.22 -7.83
N VAL A 199 -10.32 -10.88 -8.97
CA VAL A 199 -9.38 -10.97 -10.08
C VAL A 199 -9.95 -10.28 -11.31
N ASP A 200 -9.13 -9.57 -12.07
CA ASP A 200 -9.52 -8.85 -13.30
C ASP A 200 -9.43 -9.72 -14.56
N GLY A 201 -9.34 -11.02 -14.40
CA GLY A 201 -9.41 -11.97 -15.53
C GLY A 201 -8.13 -12.04 -16.40
N ASP A 202 -7.23 -11.09 -16.32
CA ASP A 202 -5.96 -11.09 -17.06
C ASP A 202 -4.82 -11.60 -16.17
N PRO A 203 -4.38 -12.85 -16.35
CA PRO A 203 -3.29 -13.42 -15.56
C PRO A 203 -1.93 -12.73 -15.82
N SER A 204 -1.80 -11.94 -16.89
CA SER A 204 -0.60 -11.18 -17.19
C SER A 204 -0.50 -9.89 -16.37
N CYS A 205 -1.61 -9.41 -15.81
CA CYS A 205 -1.68 -8.25 -14.93
C CYS A 205 -1.16 -8.47 -13.50
N ALA A 206 -0.50 -9.58 -13.24
CA ALA A 206 0.14 -9.86 -11.95
C ALA A 206 1.40 -9.01 -11.69
N VAL A 207 1.72 -8.04 -12.51
CA VAL A 207 2.90 -7.19 -12.40
C VAL A 207 2.52 -5.72 -12.48
N TYR A 208 3.21 -4.89 -11.74
CA TYR A 208 3.11 -3.43 -11.63
C TYR A 208 2.79 -2.65 -12.93
N ASN A 209 3.03 -3.25 -14.09
CA ASN A 209 2.92 -2.60 -15.40
C ASN A 209 1.53 -2.67 -16.04
N CYS A 210 0.61 -3.49 -15.52
CA CYS A 210 -0.70 -3.67 -16.12
C CYS A 210 -1.81 -2.86 -15.46
N ILE A 211 -1.56 -2.26 -14.30
CA ILE A 211 -2.55 -1.46 -13.60
C ILE A 211 -2.36 -0.01 -14.03
N PRO A 212 -3.32 0.62 -14.69
CA PRO A 212 -3.22 2.02 -15.01
C PRO A 212 -3.14 2.80 -13.69
N VAL A 213 -1.95 3.30 -13.39
CA VAL A 213 -1.75 4.28 -12.33
C VAL A 213 -2.54 5.52 -12.75
N ARG A 214 -3.67 5.76 -12.12
CA ARG A 214 -4.46 6.95 -12.42
C ARG A 214 -4.10 8.08 -11.50
N LEU A 215 -3.78 9.19 -12.11
CA LEU A 215 -3.60 10.45 -11.43
C LEU A 215 -4.93 10.94 -10.86
N ASN A 216 -4.86 11.56 -9.70
CA ASN A 216 -5.92 12.40 -9.22
C ASN A 216 -6.14 13.52 -10.24
N THR A 217 -7.38 13.84 -10.57
CA THR A 217 -7.83 14.77 -11.61
C THR A 217 -7.31 16.20 -11.47
N HIS A 218 -6.50 16.50 -10.48
CA HIS A 218 -5.88 17.81 -10.25
C HIS A 218 -4.43 17.96 -10.76
N SER A 219 -3.83 16.94 -11.38
CA SER A 219 -2.50 17.10 -11.97
C SER A 219 -2.60 17.21 -13.49
N THR A 220 -2.12 18.33 -14.01
CA THR A 220 -2.11 18.71 -15.43
C THR A 220 -1.18 17.86 -16.33
N LEU A 221 -0.58 16.78 -15.80
CA LEU A 221 0.40 15.94 -16.51
C LEU A 221 -0.22 14.79 -17.34
N TRP A 222 -1.53 14.79 -17.52
CA TRP A 222 -2.30 13.65 -18.06
C TRP A 222 -2.63 13.65 -19.53
N GLN A 223 -2.17 14.62 -20.30
CA GLN A 223 -2.64 14.79 -21.68
C GLN A 223 -1.88 13.99 -22.74
N SER A 224 -0.94 13.11 -22.39
CA SER A 224 -0.06 12.53 -23.41
C SER A 224 0.09 11.01 -23.48
N SER A 225 -0.75 10.21 -22.82
CA SER A 225 -0.70 8.75 -23.01
C SER A 225 -2.02 8.22 -23.57
N PRO A 226 -2.05 7.73 -24.83
CA PRO A 226 -3.28 7.32 -25.52
C PRO A 226 -3.92 6.01 -25.00
N ASP A 227 -3.23 5.24 -24.17
CA ASP A 227 -3.64 3.87 -23.82
C ASP A 227 -4.33 3.74 -22.46
N ILE A 228 -4.74 4.83 -21.84
CA ILE A 228 -5.35 4.81 -20.51
C ILE A 228 -6.87 4.91 -20.62
N VAL A 229 -7.53 3.77 -20.46
CA VAL A 229 -9.00 3.69 -20.38
C VAL A 229 -9.50 4.52 -19.18
N SER A 230 -10.42 5.45 -19.41
CA SER A 230 -10.95 6.32 -18.34
C SER A 230 -11.75 5.51 -17.30
N PRO A 231 -11.91 5.99 -16.04
CA PRO A 231 -12.76 5.32 -15.06
C PRO A 231 -14.20 5.12 -15.56
N LEU A 232 -14.68 6.09 -16.35
CA LEU A 232 -16.00 6.04 -16.96
C LEU A 232 -16.10 4.94 -18.01
N ASP A 233 -15.03 4.71 -18.76
CA ASP A 233 -14.98 3.70 -19.82
C ASP A 233 -14.82 2.29 -19.21
N ARG A 234 -14.06 2.14 -18.12
CA ARG A 234 -13.99 0.90 -17.35
C ARG A 234 -15.36 0.53 -16.75
N ARG A 235 -16.08 1.51 -16.24
CA ARG A 235 -17.43 1.28 -15.73
C ARG A 235 -18.38 0.78 -16.83
N LYS A 236 -18.32 1.39 -18.00
CA LYS A 236 -19.12 0.98 -19.17
C LYS A 236 -18.77 -0.41 -19.66
N LEU A 237 -17.46 -0.75 -19.72
CA LEU A 237 -16.99 -2.08 -20.06
C LEU A 237 -17.53 -3.12 -19.06
N PHE A 238 -17.43 -2.83 -17.78
CA PHE A 238 -17.89 -3.74 -16.74
C PHE A 238 -19.42 -3.91 -16.70
N GLU A 239 -20.15 -2.83 -16.94
CA GLU A 239 -21.62 -2.87 -17.06
C GLU A 239 -22.06 -3.67 -18.31
N ALA A 240 -21.28 -3.59 -19.39
CA ALA A 240 -21.50 -4.38 -20.61
C ALA A 240 -21.19 -5.88 -20.40
N GLU A 241 -20.10 -6.21 -19.71
CA GLU A 241 -19.75 -7.59 -19.36
C GLU A 241 -20.77 -8.21 -18.37
N ALA A 242 -21.20 -7.43 -17.37
CA ALA A 242 -22.23 -7.88 -16.43
C ALA A 242 -23.62 -8.01 -17.07
N ALA A 243 -23.90 -7.27 -18.13
CA ALA A 243 -25.12 -7.45 -18.93
C ALA A 243 -25.03 -8.71 -19.79
N ALA A 244 -23.89 -8.92 -20.46
CA ALA A 244 -23.67 -10.13 -21.28
C ALA A 244 -23.70 -11.44 -20.48
N ALA A 245 -23.25 -11.40 -19.21
CA ALA A 245 -23.28 -12.55 -18.31
C ALA A 245 -24.69 -12.90 -17.76
N ARG A 246 -25.70 -12.04 -17.97
CA ARG A 246 -27.08 -12.31 -17.57
C ARG A 246 -27.93 -12.94 -18.68
N ASP A 247 -27.43 -12.94 -19.90
CA ASP A 247 -28.12 -13.50 -21.08
C ASP A 247 -27.63 -14.93 -21.40
N PHE A 248 -26.87 -15.55 -20.52
CA PHE A 248 -26.47 -16.96 -20.49
C PHE A 248 -27.00 -17.65 -19.21
#